data_76e155fbd35dde801e0aa246acdab9af
#
_entry.id   76e155fbd35dde801e0aa246acdab9af
#
_cell.length_a   1.000
_cell.length_b   1.000
_cell.length_c   1.000
_cell.angle_alpha   90.00
_cell.angle_beta   90.00
_cell.angle_gamma   90.00
#
_symmetry.space_group_name_H-M   'P 1'
#
loop_
_entity.id
_entity.type
_entity.pdbx_description
1 polymer ?
#
loop_
_entity_poly.entity_id
_entity_poly.type
_entity_poly.pdbx_seq_one_letter_code
_entity_poly.pdbx_strand_id
1 'polypeptide(L)'
;MSREDATAPSPAATDHAGGDTFSLGASEVVAFHRVLGSDETWTVVAGGPLELHLIHADGSYELRVLSIERDRAGMSTTTIEAGSLRAARLVPGGRRAMFRRAAAPGHRIGEREVPEATEILRRHPLHRAIILDLTPG
;
A
#
# COMPACT_ATOMS: atom_id res chain seq x y z
N MET A 1 5.67 -0.55 -21.19
CA MET A 1 5.65 -0.84 -20.49
C MET A 1 5.52 -0.45 -19.51
N SER A 2 5.28 -0.49 -19.37
CA SER A 2 5.03 -0.12 -18.39
C SER A 2 5.87 -0.01 -17.48
N ARG A 3 6.10 0.66 -16.99
CA ARG A 3 6.86 0.86 -16.18
C ARG A 3 6.84 0.19 -15.05
N GLU A 4 5.82 -0.17 -14.74
CA GLU A 4 5.75 -0.73 -13.52
C GLU A 4 6.70 -1.79 -13.37
N ASP A 5 7.15 -2.30 -14.40
CA ASP A 5 8.07 -3.34 -14.30
C ASP A 5 9.47 -2.88 -14.21
N ALA A 6 9.71 -1.60 -14.10
CA ALA A 6 11.05 -1.08 -14.11
C ALA A 6 11.81 -1.46 -12.86
N THR A 7 11.15 -1.54 -11.71
CA THR A 7 11.85 -1.84 -10.48
C THR A 7 11.18 -3.01 -9.84
N ALA A 8 10.59 -2.85 -8.69
CA ALA A 8 9.91 -3.95 -8.04
C ALA A 8 8.66 -4.31 -8.83
N PRO A 9 8.38 -5.59 -8.99
CA PRO A 9 7.17 -6.00 -9.68
C PRO A 9 5.93 -5.62 -8.89
N SER A 10 4.86 -5.36 -9.60
CA SER A 10 3.57 -5.13 -8.98
C SER A 10 2.96 -6.46 -8.59
N PRO A 11 2.19 -6.52 -7.51
CA PRO A 11 1.52 -7.74 -7.14
C PRO A 11 0.46 -8.13 -8.16
N ALA A 12 0.28 -9.41 -8.36
CA ALA A 12 -0.74 -9.91 -9.27
C ALA A 12 -2.12 -9.72 -8.66
N ALA A 13 -3.06 -9.22 -9.44
CA ALA A 13 -4.42 -9.00 -8.98
C ALA A 13 -5.28 -10.20 -9.32
N THR A 14 -6.16 -10.56 -8.39
CA THR A 14 -7.19 -11.55 -8.61
C THR A 14 -8.54 -10.85 -8.52
N ASP A 15 -9.37 -11.09 -9.50
CA ASP A 15 -10.63 -10.39 -9.63
C ASP A 15 -11.67 -10.94 -8.68
N HIS A 16 -12.32 -10.07 -7.91
CA HIS A 16 -13.34 -10.48 -6.96
C HIS A 16 -14.39 -9.41 -6.79
N ALA A 17 -15.61 -9.84 -6.50
CA ALA A 17 -16.64 -8.94 -6.08
C ALA A 17 -16.23 -8.28 -4.77
N GLY A 18 -16.38 -6.98 -4.66
CA GLY A 18 -16.07 -6.24 -3.45
C GLY A 18 -14.60 -5.88 -3.29
N GLY A 19 -13.81 -6.02 -4.33
CA GLY A 19 -12.43 -5.60 -4.30
C GLY A 19 -11.50 -6.61 -4.94
N ASP A 20 -10.24 -6.20 -5.09
CA ASP A 20 -9.22 -7.01 -5.71
C ASP A 20 -8.34 -7.64 -4.64
N THR A 21 -7.92 -8.88 -4.90
CA THR A 21 -6.98 -9.59 -4.03
C THR A 21 -5.62 -9.64 -4.70
N PHE A 22 -4.60 -9.35 -3.92
CA PHE A 22 -3.22 -9.29 -4.39
C PHE A 22 -2.34 -10.20 -3.55
N SER A 23 -1.26 -10.68 -4.17
CA SER A 23 -0.26 -11.48 -3.47
C SER A 23 1.08 -10.77 -3.57
N LEU A 24 1.74 -10.54 -2.43
CA LEU A 24 3.00 -9.81 -2.36
C LEU A 24 4.07 -10.70 -1.77
N GLY A 25 5.15 -10.91 -2.51
CA GLY A 25 6.29 -11.68 -2.03
C GLY A 25 7.34 -10.81 -1.38
N ALA A 26 8.40 -11.46 -0.86
CA ALA A 26 9.40 -10.79 -0.04
C ALA A 26 10.18 -9.72 -0.79
N SER A 27 10.37 -9.89 -2.10
CA SER A 27 11.15 -8.92 -2.88
C SER A 27 10.28 -7.91 -3.62
N GLU A 28 8.98 -7.95 -3.39
CA GLU A 28 8.03 -7.09 -4.09
C GLU A 28 7.59 -5.96 -3.18
N VAL A 29 7.21 -4.84 -3.77
CA VAL A 29 6.64 -3.73 -3.04
C VAL A 29 5.42 -3.20 -3.79
N VAL A 30 4.50 -2.59 -3.04
CA VAL A 30 3.48 -1.73 -3.62
C VAL A 30 4.04 -0.32 -3.51
N ALA A 31 4.35 0.30 -4.65
CA ALA A 31 4.95 1.62 -4.66
C ALA A 31 3.97 2.68 -4.15
N PHE A 32 4.50 3.79 -3.67
CA PHE A 32 3.66 4.88 -3.21
C PHE A 32 2.67 5.31 -4.29
N HIS A 33 1.40 5.36 -3.90
CA HIS A 33 0.33 5.83 -4.75
C HIS A 33 -0.76 6.39 -3.86
N ARG A 34 -1.75 7.03 -4.46
CA ARG A 34 -2.91 7.52 -3.72
C ARG A 34 -4.18 7.24 -4.49
N VAL A 35 -5.28 7.23 -3.77
CA VAL A 35 -6.61 7.07 -4.35
C VAL A 35 -7.38 8.35 -4.08
N LEU A 36 -7.92 8.94 -5.12
CA LEU A 36 -8.66 10.19 -5.01
C LEU A 36 -10.15 9.89 -4.96
N GLY A 37 -10.85 10.64 -4.13
CA GLY A 37 -12.31 10.61 -4.13
C GLY A 37 -12.96 9.53 -3.31
N SER A 38 -12.22 8.57 -2.78
CA SER A 38 -12.81 7.55 -1.91
C SER A 38 -11.76 7.02 -0.95
N ASP A 39 -12.21 6.62 0.23
CA ASP A 39 -11.38 5.88 1.17
C ASP A 39 -11.24 4.45 0.68
N GLU A 40 -10.15 3.81 1.05
CA GLU A 40 -9.86 2.45 0.63
C GLU A 40 -9.56 1.60 1.84
N THR A 41 -10.14 0.40 1.89
CA THR A 41 -9.89 -0.55 2.96
C THR A 41 -8.94 -1.63 2.47
N TRP A 42 -7.89 -1.88 3.25
CA TRP A 42 -6.93 -2.95 3.01
C TRP A 42 -7.10 -4.01 4.07
N THR A 43 -7.16 -5.26 3.66
CA THR A 43 -7.33 -6.39 4.57
C THR A 43 -6.34 -7.49 4.19
N VAL A 44 -5.52 -7.92 5.15
CA VAL A 44 -4.65 -9.07 4.95
C VAL A 44 -5.50 -10.32 5.21
N VAL A 45 -5.53 -11.22 4.23
CA VAL A 45 -6.36 -12.42 4.31
C VAL A 45 -5.51 -13.68 4.50
N ALA A 46 -4.19 -13.61 4.25
CA ALA A 46 -3.30 -14.73 4.47
C ALA A 46 -1.87 -14.22 4.56
N GLY A 47 -1.05 -14.86 5.36
CA GLY A 47 0.36 -14.50 5.48
C GLY A 47 0.58 -13.19 6.20
N GLY A 48 1.62 -12.49 5.80
CA GLY A 48 2.02 -11.25 6.43
C GLY A 48 3.14 -11.47 7.42
N PRO A 49 3.44 -10.52 8.32
CA PRO A 49 2.82 -9.19 8.39
C PRO A 49 3.21 -8.28 7.22
N LEU A 50 2.30 -7.37 6.93
CA LEU A 50 2.47 -6.41 5.85
C LEU A 50 2.67 -5.03 6.47
N GLU A 51 3.75 -4.34 6.09
CA GLU A 51 3.95 -2.94 6.48
C GLU A 51 3.21 -2.05 5.50
N LEU A 52 2.36 -1.20 6.03
CA LEU A 52 1.65 -0.20 5.24
C LEU A 52 2.15 1.16 5.65
N HIS A 53 2.84 1.83 4.73
CA HIS A 53 3.45 3.14 4.98
C HIS A 53 2.57 4.21 4.39
N LEU A 54 2.21 5.20 5.21
CA LEU A 54 1.29 6.25 4.81
C LEU A 54 1.96 7.61 4.94
N ILE A 55 1.72 8.47 3.97
CA ILE A 55 2.04 9.89 4.09
C ILE A 55 0.72 10.61 3.85
N HIS A 56 0.21 11.21 4.91
CA HIS A 56 -1.10 11.85 4.88
C HIS A 56 -1.06 13.20 4.19
N ALA A 57 -2.23 13.74 3.89
CA ALA A 57 -2.33 15.01 3.19
C ALA A 57 -1.64 16.15 3.94
N ASP A 58 -1.59 16.06 5.27
CA ASP A 58 -0.92 17.08 6.08
C ASP A 58 0.59 16.87 6.16
N GLY A 59 1.12 15.85 5.48
CA GLY A 59 2.55 15.55 5.46
C GLY A 59 3.02 14.61 6.56
N SER A 60 2.16 14.20 7.46
CA SER A 60 2.56 13.30 8.54
C SER A 60 2.73 11.88 8.01
N TYR A 61 3.68 11.16 8.61
CA TYR A 61 3.96 9.78 8.26
C TYR A 61 3.36 8.85 9.30
N GLU A 62 2.83 7.73 8.83
CA GLU A 62 2.28 6.72 9.73
C GLU A 62 2.61 5.34 9.20
N LEU A 63 2.99 4.43 10.09
CA LEU A 63 3.20 3.02 9.75
C LEU A 63 2.10 2.21 10.41
N ARG A 64 1.42 1.38 9.61
CA ARG A 64 0.47 0.40 10.13
C ARG A 64 0.95 -0.98 9.72
N VAL A 65 0.84 -1.94 10.64
CA VAL A 65 1.23 -3.31 10.34
C VAL A 65 -0.02 -4.16 10.31
N LEU A 66 -0.24 -4.85 9.18
CA LEU A 66 -1.41 -5.68 8.99
C LEU A 66 -1.00 -7.15 9.07
N SER A 67 -1.75 -7.93 9.84
CA SER A 67 -1.45 -9.33 10.02
C SER A 67 -2.73 -10.08 10.39
N ILE A 68 -2.80 -11.34 10.01
CA ILE A 68 -3.92 -12.18 10.44
C ILE A 68 -3.75 -12.67 11.87
N GLU A 69 -2.57 -12.51 12.46
CA GLU A 69 -2.33 -12.99 13.82
C GLU A 69 -2.78 -11.95 14.82
N ARG A 70 -3.80 -12.30 15.58
CA ARG A 70 -4.43 -11.34 16.49
C ARG A 70 -3.62 -11.08 17.74
N ASP A 71 -2.73 -12.00 18.11
CA ASP A 71 -1.91 -11.81 19.29
C ASP A 71 -0.73 -10.88 19.02
N ARG A 72 -0.53 -10.46 17.81
CA ARG A 72 0.49 -9.48 17.50
C ARG A 72 -0.07 -8.09 17.60
N ALA A 73 0.81 -7.11 17.76
CA ALA A 73 0.41 -5.72 17.88
C ALA A 73 0.05 -5.14 16.52
N GLY A 74 -0.81 -5.80 15.81
CA GLY A 74 -1.24 -5.35 14.50
C GLY A 74 -2.73 -5.53 14.34
N MET A 75 -3.21 -5.21 13.16
CA MET A 75 -4.62 -5.34 12.81
C MET A 75 -4.69 -6.06 11.49
N SER A 76 -5.79 -6.74 11.21
CA SER A 76 -5.95 -7.42 9.94
C SER A 76 -6.52 -6.52 8.85
N THR A 77 -7.17 -5.43 9.22
CA THR A 77 -7.84 -4.54 8.28
C THR A 77 -7.66 -3.09 8.72
N THR A 78 -7.61 -2.19 7.75
CA THR A 78 -7.50 -0.75 8.03
C THR A 78 -8.07 0.02 6.86
N THR A 79 -8.56 1.23 7.15
CA THR A 79 -9.09 2.11 6.11
C THR A 79 -8.15 3.29 5.94
N ILE A 80 -7.81 3.58 4.69
CA ILE A 80 -6.90 4.65 4.34
C ILE A 80 -7.70 5.76 3.69
N GLU A 81 -7.53 6.98 4.18
CA GLU A 81 -8.27 8.14 3.70
C GLU A 81 -7.91 8.47 2.26
N ALA A 82 -8.90 8.96 1.52
CA ALA A 82 -8.67 9.47 0.18
C ALA A 82 -7.57 10.54 0.22
N GLY A 83 -6.68 10.49 -0.76
CA GLY A 83 -5.62 11.48 -0.88
C GLY A 83 -4.34 11.15 -0.13
N SER A 84 -4.37 10.26 0.86
CA SER A 84 -3.15 9.85 1.54
C SER A 84 -2.32 8.96 0.62
N LEU A 85 -1.01 9.20 0.60
CA LEU A 85 -0.10 8.31 -0.11
C LEU A 85 0.06 7.03 0.69
N ARG A 86 0.10 5.91 -0.01
CA ARG A 86 0.24 4.60 0.61
C ARG A 86 1.20 3.73 -0.17
N ALA A 87 2.00 2.95 0.56
CA ALA A 87 2.92 1.99 -0.02
C ALA A 87 3.02 0.81 0.93
N ALA A 88 3.45 -0.34 0.44
CA ALA A 88 3.47 -1.54 1.27
C ALA A 88 4.62 -2.46 0.89
N ARG A 89 5.10 -3.17 1.89
CA ARG A 89 6.07 -4.26 1.72
C ARG A 89 5.91 -5.21 2.90
N LEU A 90 6.46 -6.41 2.76
CA LEU A 90 6.48 -7.33 3.90
C LEU A 90 7.47 -6.85 4.95
N VAL A 91 7.20 -7.20 6.20
CA VAL A 91 8.22 -7.00 7.24
C VAL A 91 9.44 -7.84 6.90
N PRO A 92 10.63 -7.48 7.42
CA PRO A 92 11.83 -8.30 7.20
C PRO A 92 11.58 -9.74 7.66
N GLY A 93 11.97 -10.69 6.84
CA GLY A 93 11.77 -12.10 7.12
C GLY A 93 10.42 -12.64 6.67
N GLY A 94 9.52 -11.79 6.25
CA GLY A 94 8.24 -12.24 5.72
C GLY A 94 8.40 -12.90 4.37
N ARG A 95 7.51 -13.85 4.07
CA ARG A 95 7.61 -14.60 2.83
C ARG A 95 6.57 -14.18 1.82
N ARG A 96 5.34 -13.96 2.28
CA ARG A 96 4.23 -13.62 1.40
C ARG A 96 3.07 -13.11 2.20
N ALA A 97 2.32 -12.21 1.62
CA ALA A 97 1.04 -11.79 2.16
C ALA A 97 0.03 -11.74 1.04
N MET A 98 -1.20 -12.15 1.34
CA MET A 98 -2.33 -11.91 0.46
C MET A 98 -3.20 -10.87 1.11
N PHE A 99 -3.59 -9.86 0.35
CA PHE A 99 -4.39 -8.77 0.88
C PHE A 99 -5.41 -8.32 -0.15
N ARG A 100 -6.51 -7.75 0.35
CA ARG A 100 -7.57 -7.21 -0.48
C ARG A 100 -7.60 -5.71 -0.35
N ARG A 101 -7.94 -5.04 -1.44
CA ARG A 101 -8.16 -3.59 -1.45
C ARG A 101 -9.56 -3.35 -2.01
N ALA A 102 -10.35 -2.56 -1.30
CA ALA A 102 -11.73 -2.28 -1.71
C ALA A 102 -12.10 -0.88 -1.31
N ALA A 103 -13.00 -0.27 -2.08
CA ALA A 103 -13.57 1.01 -1.68
C ALA A 103 -14.41 0.83 -0.43
N ALA A 104 -14.61 1.91 0.31
CA ALA A 104 -15.50 1.90 1.45
C ALA A 104 -16.89 1.42 1.04
N PRO A 105 -17.63 0.77 1.94
CA PRO A 105 -18.94 0.24 1.59
C PRO A 105 -19.84 1.32 0.99
N GLY A 106 -20.49 0.98 -0.10
CA GLY A 106 -21.39 1.92 -0.77
C GLY A 106 -20.71 2.88 -1.72
N HIS A 107 -19.38 2.76 -1.89
CA HIS A 107 -18.63 3.66 -2.77
C HIS A 107 -17.91 2.85 -3.83
N ARG A 108 -17.61 3.52 -4.93
CA ARG A 108 -16.72 2.97 -5.95
C ARG A 108 -15.31 3.45 -5.64
N ILE A 109 -14.33 2.61 -5.98
CA ILE A 109 -12.95 3.04 -5.79
C ILE A 109 -12.68 4.27 -6.66
N GLY A 110 -12.01 5.25 -6.09
CA GLY A 110 -11.66 6.45 -6.81
C GLY A 110 -10.48 6.25 -7.74
N GLU A 111 -10.08 7.33 -8.38
CA GLU A 111 -8.98 7.31 -9.32
C GLU A 111 -7.66 7.05 -8.58
N ARG A 112 -6.84 6.15 -9.12
CA ARG A 112 -5.55 5.80 -8.52
C ARG A 112 -4.44 6.53 -9.25
N GLU A 113 -3.57 7.20 -8.49
CA GLU A 113 -2.45 7.94 -9.04
C GLU A 113 -1.14 7.42 -8.46
N VAL A 114 -0.12 7.35 -9.31
CA VAL A 114 1.23 6.98 -8.88
C VAL A 114 2.15 8.17 -9.16
N PRO A 115 2.33 9.08 -8.18
CA PRO A 115 3.20 10.24 -8.41
C PRO A 115 4.64 9.80 -8.56
N GLU A 116 5.42 10.62 -9.25
CA GLU A 116 6.85 10.35 -9.40
C GLU A 116 7.57 10.56 -8.08
N ALA A 117 8.63 9.78 -7.87
CA ALA A 117 9.41 9.87 -6.64
C ALA A 117 9.90 11.27 -6.39
N THR A 118 10.34 11.97 -7.45
CA THR A 118 10.85 13.33 -7.30
C THR A 118 9.79 14.28 -6.79
N GLU A 119 8.54 14.12 -7.23
CA GLU A 119 7.47 14.94 -6.74
C GLU A 119 7.18 14.67 -5.27
N ILE A 120 7.16 13.41 -4.88
CA ILE A 120 6.90 13.04 -3.49
C ILE A 120 8.03 13.56 -2.60
N LEU A 121 9.28 13.41 -3.05
CA LEU A 121 10.43 13.90 -2.29
C LEU A 121 10.40 15.39 -2.10
N ARG A 122 10.01 16.13 -3.14
CA ARG A 122 9.94 17.58 -3.05
C ARG A 122 8.92 18.03 -2.02
N ARG A 123 7.80 17.33 -1.94
CA ARG A 123 6.73 17.69 -1.02
C ARG A 123 6.98 17.19 0.39
N HIS A 124 7.72 16.09 0.54
CA HIS A 124 7.89 15.42 1.83
C HIS A 124 9.35 15.08 2.07
N PRO A 125 10.24 16.10 2.13
CA PRO A 125 11.67 15.82 2.26
C PRO A 125 12.06 15.12 3.55
N LEU A 126 11.25 15.22 4.59
CA LEU A 126 11.56 14.57 5.86
C LEU A 126 11.39 13.06 5.79
N HIS A 127 10.73 12.55 4.76
CA HIS A 127 10.47 11.11 4.63
C HIS A 127 11.26 10.49 3.49
N ARG A 128 12.42 11.06 3.20
CA ARG A 128 13.22 10.68 2.04
C ARG A 128 13.53 9.20 1.99
N ALA A 129 13.96 8.62 3.12
CA ALA A 129 14.41 7.23 3.11
C ALA A 129 13.30 6.27 2.69
N ILE A 130 12.13 6.41 3.30
CA ILE A 130 11.05 5.49 3.00
C ILE A 130 10.48 5.74 1.60
N ILE A 131 10.49 6.99 1.16
CA ILE A 131 10.03 7.30 -0.20
C ILE A 131 10.92 6.61 -1.23
N LEU A 132 12.24 6.69 -1.05
CA LEU A 132 13.17 6.06 -1.99
C LEU A 132 13.07 4.54 -1.95
N ASP A 133 12.79 3.96 -0.78
CA ASP A 133 12.65 2.52 -0.67
C ASP A 133 11.40 2.01 -1.37
N LEU A 134 10.35 2.80 -1.42
CA LEU A 134 9.03 2.33 -1.86
C LEU A 134 8.49 3.11 -3.05
N THR A 135 9.36 3.58 -3.91
CA THR A 135 8.96 4.14 -5.20
C THR A 135 9.77 3.46 -6.29
N PRO A 136 9.22 3.38 -7.51
CA PRO A 136 9.97 2.83 -8.63
C PRO A 136 11.22 3.69 -8.86
N GLY A 137 12.33 3.03 -9.04
CA GLY A 137 13.62 3.73 -9.20
C GLY A 137 13.96 3.99 -10.63
#